data_1c0e1c6369ed9be86ef86ec692b0f3ad
#
_entry.id   1c0e1c6369ed9be86ef86ec692b0f3ad
#
_cell.length_a   1.000
_cell.length_b   1.000
_cell.length_c   1.000
_cell.angle_alpha   90.00
_cell.angle_beta   90.00
_cell.angle_gamma   90.00
#
_symmetry.space_group_name_H-M   'P 1'
#
loop_
_entity.id
_entity.type
_entity.pdbx_description
1 polymer ?
#
loop_
_entity_poly.entity_id
_entity_poly.type
_entity_poly.pdbx_seq_one_letter_code
_entity_poly.pdbx_strand_id
1 'polypeptide(L)'
;IMFVATEEGRVYPITEILSFNKAADVTFFKIDTRGDMLTPIPLGNDLPAGTGVHLLSHPEGYPYAYTNGVVMRTTTSDAKDPFARRMELTVDYAKGSSGGPIMDDCGNMVAMVSSIRAIFYSNQPPYSQQMNVKLTIPVSSLRMLMQGKNE
;
A
#
# COMPACT_ATOMS: atom_id res chain seq x y z
N ILE A 1 16.11 6.36 16.54
CA ILE A 1 16.11 4.92 16.20
C ILE A 1 14.72 4.60 15.63
N MET A 2 14.67 4.05 14.42
CA MET A 2 13.43 3.57 13.80
C MET A 2 13.26 2.08 14.11
N PHE A 3 12.02 1.64 14.30
CA PHE A 3 11.70 0.25 14.64
C PHE A 3 10.35 -0.16 14.08
N VAL A 4 10.14 -1.46 13.97
CA VAL A 4 8.84 -2.10 13.69
C VAL A 4 8.37 -2.77 14.99
N ALA A 5 7.09 -2.65 15.30
CA ALA A 5 6.48 -3.34 16.43
C ALA A 5 5.38 -4.30 15.94
N THR A 6 5.29 -5.48 16.57
CA THR A 6 4.20 -6.43 16.34
C THR A 6 3.04 -6.17 17.31
N GLU A 7 1.89 -6.80 17.05
CA GLU A 7 0.73 -6.79 17.95
C GLU A 7 1.07 -7.27 19.37
N GLU A 8 1.92 -8.30 19.46
CA GLU A 8 2.36 -8.88 20.73
C GLU A 8 3.35 -7.99 21.50
N GLY A 9 3.67 -6.80 20.96
CA GLY A 9 4.61 -5.86 21.57
C GLY A 9 6.09 -6.18 21.35
N ARG A 10 6.43 -7.11 20.46
CA ARG A 10 7.82 -7.33 20.05
C ARG A 10 8.30 -6.16 19.20
N VAL A 11 9.51 -5.71 19.43
CA VAL A 11 10.11 -4.55 18.76
C VAL A 11 11.37 -4.97 18.02
N TYR A 12 11.41 -4.70 16.71
CA TYR A 12 12.53 -5.00 15.83
C TYR A 12 13.14 -3.71 15.29
N PRO A 13 14.42 -3.43 15.57
CA PRO A 13 15.08 -2.23 15.04
C PRO A 13 15.26 -2.34 13.52
N ILE A 14 15.06 -1.22 12.83
CA ILE A 14 15.43 -1.07 11.42
C ILE A 14 16.93 -0.86 11.38
N THR A 15 17.65 -1.77 10.70
CA THR A 15 19.11 -1.79 10.64
C THR A 15 19.68 -1.15 9.38
N GLU A 16 18.92 -1.18 8.28
CA GLU A 16 19.38 -0.72 6.98
C GLU A 16 18.22 -0.30 6.09
N ILE A 17 18.36 0.78 5.32
CA ILE A 17 17.48 1.11 4.20
C ILE A 17 18.06 0.46 2.94
N LEU A 18 17.35 -0.50 2.37
CA LEU A 18 17.80 -1.27 1.22
C LEU A 18 17.57 -0.50 -0.09
N SER A 19 16.39 0.08 -0.23
CA SER A 19 16.04 0.91 -1.39
C SER A 19 14.83 1.79 -1.07
N PHE A 20 14.68 2.88 -1.79
CA PHE A 20 13.48 3.72 -1.71
C PHE A 20 13.22 4.39 -3.06
N ASN A 21 11.95 4.73 -3.30
CA ASN A 21 11.55 5.57 -4.42
C ASN A 21 10.50 6.57 -3.94
N LYS A 22 10.83 7.86 -3.98
CA LYS A 22 9.94 8.92 -3.48
C LYS A 22 8.71 9.11 -4.36
N ALA A 23 8.82 8.94 -5.68
CA ALA A 23 7.70 9.07 -6.61
C ALA A 23 6.70 7.91 -6.46
N ALA A 24 7.22 6.70 -6.19
CA ALA A 24 6.40 5.52 -5.88
C ALA A 24 5.83 5.55 -4.46
N ASP A 25 6.38 6.37 -3.53
CA ASP A 25 6.01 6.39 -2.11
C ASP A 25 6.31 5.06 -1.41
N VAL A 26 7.49 4.49 -1.67
CA VAL A 26 7.90 3.17 -1.17
C VAL A 26 9.31 3.22 -0.59
N THR A 27 9.50 2.51 0.51
CA THR A 27 10.81 2.24 1.10
C THR A 27 10.92 0.77 1.49
N PHE A 28 12.02 0.12 1.12
CA PHE A 28 12.40 -1.19 1.62
C PHE A 28 13.51 -1.06 2.65
N PHE A 29 13.38 -1.77 3.74
CA PHE A 29 14.35 -1.75 4.82
C PHE A 29 14.54 -3.15 5.42
N LYS A 30 15.65 -3.33 6.09
CA LYS A 30 15.99 -4.53 6.83
C LYS A 30 15.72 -4.31 8.32
N ILE A 31 15.21 -5.34 8.97
CA ILE A 31 15.01 -5.37 10.42
C ILE A 31 15.86 -6.48 11.04
N ASP A 32 16.27 -6.30 12.29
CA ASP A 32 16.88 -7.35 13.09
C ASP A 32 15.79 -8.08 13.89
N THR A 33 15.44 -9.28 13.46
CA THR A 33 14.42 -10.11 14.12
C THR A 33 14.94 -10.81 15.37
N ARG A 34 16.22 -10.69 15.68
CA ARG A 34 16.87 -11.38 16.83
C ARG A 34 16.65 -12.89 16.84
N GLY A 35 16.49 -13.48 15.66
CA GLY A 35 16.24 -14.90 15.49
C GLY A 35 14.76 -15.30 15.46
N ASP A 36 13.83 -14.38 15.65
CA ASP A 36 12.41 -14.66 15.50
C ASP A 36 12.08 -14.96 14.03
N MET A 37 11.25 -15.97 13.80
CA MET A 37 10.72 -16.30 12.49
C MET A 37 9.43 -15.51 12.26
N LEU A 38 9.43 -14.65 11.24
CA LEU A 38 8.25 -13.94 10.78
C LEU A 38 7.68 -14.64 9.55
N THR A 39 6.36 -14.77 9.49
CA THR A 39 5.68 -15.35 8.32
C THR A 39 5.50 -14.26 7.25
N PRO A 40 6.15 -14.36 6.10
CA PRO A 40 5.98 -13.37 5.02
C PRO A 40 4.62 -13.53 4.35
N ILE A 41 4.03 -12.41 3.90
CA ILE A 41 2.89 -12.43 2.96
C ILE A 41 3.46 -12.67 1.56
N PRO A 42 3.00 -13.71 0.83
CA PRO A 42 3.44 -13.95 -0.54
C PRO A 42 3.07 -12.78 -1.46
N LEU A 43 3.92 -12.50 -2.45
CA LEU A 43 3.59 -11.49 -3.47
C LEU A 43 2.80 -12.14 -4.62
N GLY A 44 1.60 -11.62 -4.87
CA GLY A 44 0.73 -11.97 -5.98
C GLY A 44 1.10 -11.24 -7.28
N ASN A 45 0.13 -10.96 -8.13
CA ASN A 45 0.26 -10.22 -9.37
C ASN A 45 -0.65 -8.99 -9.38
N ASP A 46 -0.40 -8.04 -10.28
CA ASP A 46 -1.34 -6.95 -10.53
C ASP A 46 -2.67 -7.53 -11.00
N LEU A 47 -3.77 -7.00 -10.48
CA LEU A 47 -5.11 -7.51 -10.74
C LEU A 47 -5.87 -6.62 -11.74
N PRO A 48 -6.71 -7.21 -12.60
CA PRO A 48 -7.57 -6.45 -13.50
C PRO A 48 -8.74 -5.80 -12.75
N ALA A 49 -9.34 -4.77 -13.36
CA ALA A 49 -10.54 -4.11 -12.84
C ALA A 49 -11.68 -5.12 -12.59
N GLY A 50 -12.42 -4.90 -11.51
CA GLY A 50 -13.50 -5.76 -11.06
C GLY A 50 -13.09 -6.93 -10.16
N THR A 51 -11.77 -7.19 -9.99
CA THR A 51 -11.31 -8.26 -9.11
C THR A 51 -11.46 -7.86 -7.65
N GLY A 52 -11.95 -8.79 -6.81
CA GLY A 52 -12.07 -8.65 -5.36
C GLY A 52 -10.71 -8.48 -4.67
N VAL A 53 -10.67 -7.63 -3.65
CA VAL A 53 -9.46 -7.41 -2.83
C VAL A 53 -9.82 -7.16 -1.38
N HIS A 54 -8.86 -7.43 -0.50
CA HIS A 54 -8.99 -7.39 0.95
C HIS A 54 -7.88 -6.55 1.57
N LEU A 55 -8.19 -5.86 2.66
CA LEU A 55 -7.23 -5.09 3.45
C LEU A 55 -7.44 -5.38 4.94
N LEU A 56 -6.34 -5.60 5.63
CA LEU A 56 -6.26 -5.54 7.08
C LEU A 56 -5.29 -4.42 7.46
N SER A 57 -5.78 -3.40 8.18
CA SER A 57 -4.99 -2.19 8.47
C SER A 57 -5.33 -1.56 9.82
N HIS A 58 -4.72 -0.41 10.12
CA HIS A 58 -4.87 0.31 11.39
C HIS A 58 -5.31 1.77 11.17
N PRO A 59 -6.51 2.04 10.58
CA PRO A 59 -6.97 3.40 10.35
C PRO A 59 -7.22 4.14 11.66
N GLU A 60 -6.64 5.34 11.81
CA GLU A 60 -6.87 6.25 12.96
C GLU A 60 -6.82 5.58 14.36
N GLY A 61 -5.97 4.57 14.52
CA GLY A 61 -5.83 3.86 15.79
C GLY A 61 -6.85 2.73 16.02
N TYR A 62 -7.65 2.38 15.02
CA TYR A 62 -8.46 1.16 15.03
C TYR A 62 -7.61 -0.01 14.56
N PRO A 63 -7.07 -0.86 15.46
CA PRO A 63 -6.19 -1.95 15.08
C PRO A 63 -6.98 -3.04 14.36
N TYR A 64 -6.34 -3.65 13.35
CA TYR A 64 -6.87 -4.80 12.61
C TYR A 64 -8.25 -4.60 11.98
N ALA A 65 -8.54 -3.37 11.54
CA ALA A 65 -9.75 -3.09 10.77
C ALA A 65 -9.68 -3.82 9.42
N TYR A 66 -10.64 -4.71 9.21
CA TYR A 66 -10.80 -5.42 7.95
C TYR A 66 -11.78 -4.68 7.05
N THR A 67 -11.37 -4.44 5.82
CA THR A 67 -12.24 -3.93 4.75
C THR A 67 -11.99 -4.69 3.46
N ASN A 68 -13.00 -4.69 2.56
CA ASN A 68 -12.88 -5.31 1.24
C ASN A 68 -13.51 -4.42 0.17
N GLY A 69 -13.22 -4.75 -1.08
CA GLY A 69 -13.73 -4.03 -2.24
C GLY A 69 -13.24 -4.65 -3.52
N VAL A 70 -13.14 -3.83 -4.58
CA VAL A 70 -12.67 -4.28 -5.89
C VAL A 70 -11.63 -3.32 -6.46
N VAL A 71 -10.83 -3.83 -7.39
CA VAL A 71 -9.99 -2.99 -8.24
C VAL A 71 -10.90 -2.16 -9.16
N MET A 72 -10.81 -0.83 -9.09
CA MET A 72 -11.52 0.07 -9.99
C MET A 72 -10.83 0.14 -11.36
N ARG A 73 -9.54 0.42 -11.34
CA ARG A 73 -8.69 0.54 -12.53
C ARG A 73 -7.22 0.65 -12.14
N THR A 74 -6.34 0.51 -13.13
CA THR A 74 -4.92 0.89 -13.02
C THR A 74 -4.69 2.15 -13.83
N THR A 75 -3.99 3.13 -13.24
CA THR A 75 -3.64 4.41 -13.86
C THR A 75 -2.14 4.66 -13.78
N THR A 76 -1.65 5.59 -14.61
CA THR A 76 -0.32 6.14 -14.48
C THR A 76 -0.36 7.64 -14.74
N SER A 77 0.39 8.41 -13.96
CA SER A 77 0.58 9.85 -14.19
C SER A 77 1.67 10.15 -15.20
N ASP A 78 2.61 9.21 -15.40
CA ASP A 78 3.64 9.27 -16.43
C ASP A 78 3.87 7.87 -17.01
N ALA A 79 3.62 7.74 -18.33
CA ALA A 79 3.80 6.45 -19.03
C ALA A 79 5.28 6.03 -19.15
N LYS A 80 6.21 6.95 -18.97
CA LYS A 80 7.66 6.68 -19.02
C LYS A 80 8.22 6.29 -17.66
N ASP A 81 7.52 6.62 -16.57
CA ASP A 81 7.92 6.24 -15.22
C ASP A 81 7.13 5.02 -14.74
N PRO A 82 7.73 3.84 -14.65
CA PRO A 82 7.06 2.64 -14.18
C PRO A 82 6.62 2.73 -12.71
N PHE A 83 7.19 3.66 -11.92
CA PHE A 83 6.81 3.93 -10.54
C PHE A 83 5.63 4.91 -10.40
N ALA A 84 5.22 5.55 -11.49
CA ALA A 84 4.04 6.43 -11.51
C ALA A 84 2.70 5.67 -11.56
N ARG A 85 2.74 4.33 -11.64
CA ARG A 85 1.53 3.48 -11.68
C ARG A 85 0.82 3.45 -10.33
N ARG A 86 -0.51 3.48 -10.39
CA ARG A 86 -1.37 3.29 -9.22
C ARG A 86 -2.50 2.32 -9.57
N MET A 87 -2.80 1.41 -8.65
CA MET A 87 -4.01 0.61 -8.67
C MET A 87 -5.04 1.32 -7.79
N GLU A 88 -6.15 1.74 -8.39
CA GLU A 88 -7.24 2.45 -7.71
C GLU A 88 -8.29 1.46 -7.24
N LEU A 89 -8.74 1.58 -6.00
CA LEU A 89 -9.59 0.61 -5.33
C LEU A 89 -10.84 1.25 -4.73
N THR A 90 -11.85 0.40 -4.45
CA THR A 90 -13.03 0.76 -3.65
C THR A 90 -12.90 0.38 -2.18
N VAL A 91 -11.83 -0.31 -1.78
CA VAL A 91 -11.54 -0.69 -0.38
C VAL A 91 -11.45 0.54 0.50
N ASP A 92 -12.16 0.58 1.61
CA ASP A 92 -12.06 1.69 2.55
C ASP A 92 -10.82 1.60 3.42
N TYR A 93 -10.14 2.74 3.55
CA TYR A 93 -9.07 2.97 4.51
C TYR A 93 -8.91 4.46 4.82
N ALA A 94 -8.22 4.78 5.90
CA ALA A 94 -7.95 6.14 6.32
C ALA A 94 -6.47 6.31 6.71
N LYS A 95 -6.12 7.48 7.23
CA LYS A 95 -4.81 7.77 7.81
C LYS A 95 -4.43 6.68 8.82
N GLY A 96 -3.17 6.24 8.79
CA GLY A 96 -2.67 5.12 9.59
C GLY A 96 -2.63 3.79 8.84
N SER A 97 -3.37 3.64 7.72
CA SER A 97 -3.36 2.42 6.91
C SER A 97 -2.20 2.37 5.88
N SER A 98 -1.44 3.45 5.69
CA SER A 98 -0.32 3.52 4.73
C SER A 98 0.68 2.40 4.95
N GLY A 99 1.12 1.76 3.86
CA GLY A 99 1.98 0.58 3.90
C GLY A 99 1.24 -0.75 4.12
N GLY A 100 -0.07 -0.72 4.42
CA GLY A 100 -0.88 -1.92 4.59
C GLY A 100 -0.98 -2.73 3.31
N PRO A 101 -0.95 -4.10 3.39
CA PRO A 101 -1.05 -4.96 2.22
C PRO A 101 -2.48 -5.04 1.71
N ILE A 102 -2.66 -4.80 0.42
CA ILE A 102 -3.87 -5.20 -0.30
C ILE A 102 -3.67 -6.64 -0.77
N MET A 103 -4.60 -7.52 -0.48
CA MET A 103 -4.50 -8.95 -0.74
C MET A 103 -5.58 -9.42 -1.71
N ASP A 104 -5.27 -10.45 -2.49
CA ASP A 104 -6.25 -11.22 -3.27
C ASP A 104 -6.99 -12.25 -2.37
N ASP A 105 -7.95 -13.00 -2.95
CA ASP A 105 -8.72 -14.03 -2.26
C ASP A 105 -7.85 -15.21 -1.74
N CYS A 106 -6.61 -15.33 -2.22
CA CYS A 106 -5.64 -16.34 -1.77
C CYS A 106 -4.70 -15.82 -0.67
N GLY A 107 -4.83 -14.55 -0.27
CA GLY A 107 -3.97 -13.92 0.74
C GLY A 107 -2.61 -13.45 0.21
N ASN A 108 -2.41 -13.38 -1.11
CA ASN A 108 -1.20 -12.82 -1.68
C ASN A 108 -1.31 -11.29 -1.75
N MET A 109 -0.22 -10.60 -1.42
CA MET A 109 -0.15 -9.14 -1.56
C MET A 109 -0.11 -8.75 -3.04
N VAL A 110 -1.06 -7.92 -3.48
CA VAL A 110 -1.20 -7.45 -4.87
C VAL A 110 -0.95 -5.96 -5.02
N ALA A 111 -1.04 -5.20 -3.92
CA ALA A 111 -0.68 -3.80 -3.84
C ALA A 111 -0.39 -3.37 -2.40
N MET A 112 0.10 -2.14 -2.23
CA MET A 112 0.34 -1.49 -0.95
C MET A 112 -0.46 -0.18 -0.85
N VAL A 113 -1.10 0.05 0.29
CA VAL A 113 -1.82 1.30 0.56
C VAL A 113 -0.86 2.49 0.52
N SER A 114 -1.23 3.54 -0.21
CA SER A 114 -0.47 4.80 -0.28
C SER A 114 -1.32 5.99 0.18
N SER A 115 -2.27 6.44 -0.64
CA SER A 115 -2.97 7.71 -0.41
C SER A 115 -4.44 7.68 -0.82
N ILE A 116 -5.15 8.76 -0.52
CA ILE A 116 -6.55 8.96 -0.88
C ILE A 116 -6.65 10.26 -1.67
N ARG A 117 -7.41 10.23 -2.76
CA ARG A 117 -7.77 11.41 -3.54
C ARG A 117 -9.27 11.65 -3.45
N ALA A 118 -9.68 12.78 -2.90
CA ALA A 118 -11.08 13.20 -2.90
C ALA A 118 -11.47 13.81 -4.25
N ILE A 119 -12.67 13.47 -4.72
CA ILE A 119 -13.33 14.11 -5.88
C ILE A 119 -14.43 14.98 -5.33
N PHE A 120 -14.43 16.25 -5.72
CA PHE A 120 -15.41 17.24 -5.32
C PHE A 120 -16.29 17.65 -6.51
N TYR A 121 -17.54 18.01 -6.24
CA TYR A 121 -18.45 18.56 -7.25
C TYR A 121 -17.97 19.93 -7.78
N SER A 122 -17.40 20.74 -6.89
CA SER A 122 -16.86 22.06 -7.20
C SER A 122 -15.49 22.25 -6.57
N ASN A 123 -14.61 22.95 -7.29
CA ASN A 123 -13.30 23.37 -6.77
C ASN A 123 -13.38 24.68 -5.95
N GLN A 124 -14.60 25.22 -5.75
CA GLN A 124 -14.87 26.41 -4.95
C GLN A 124 -15.84 26.09 -3.81
N PRO A 125 -15.75 26.80 -2.68
CA PRO A 125 -16.70 26.63 -1.56
C PRO A 125 -18.16 26.93 -1.97
N PRO A 126 -19.15 26.22 -1.42
CA PRO A 126 -19.01 25.12 -0.47
C PRO A 126 -18.52 23.84 -1.15
N TYR A 127 -17.49 23.21 -0.58
CA TYR A 127 -16.95 21.95 -1.11
C TYR A 127 -17.95 20.83 -0.86
N SER A 128 -18.39 20.16 -1.92
CA SER A 128 -19.22 18.96 -1.83
C SER A 128 -18.42 17.77 -2.32
N GLN A 129 -17.97 16.94 -1.40
CA GLN A 129 -17.23 15.71 -1.72
C GLN A 129 -18.18 14.67 -2.30
N GLN A 130 -17.82 14.12 -3.44
CA GLN A 130 -18.59 13.09 -4.13
C GLN A 130 -18.04 11.70 -3.94
N MET A 131 -16.71 11.55 -3.98
CA MET A 131 -16.05 10.24 -3.94
C MET A 131 -14.64 10.35 -3.39
N ASN A 132 -14.20 9.29 -2.70
CA ASN A 132 -12.81 9.03 -2.37
C ASN A 132 -12.26 7.95 -3.27
N VAL A 133 -11.20 8.27 -4.03
CA VAL A 133 -10.43 7.29 -4.78
C VAL A 133 -9.27 6.83 -3.91
N LYS A 134 -9.18 5.53 -3.69
CA LYS A 134 -8.14 4.89 -2.89
C LYS A 134 -6.97 4.51 -3.78
N LEU A 135 -5.80 5.11 -3.57
CA LEU A 135 -4.61 4.96 -4.40
C LEU A 135 -3.64 4.00 -3.76
N THR A 136 -3.28 2.95 -4.47
CA THR A 136 -2.31 1.94 -4.01
C THR A 136 -1.19 1.76 -5.01
N ILE A 137 -0.06 1.25 -4.53
CA ILE A 137 1.11 0.94 -5.33
C ILE A 137 1.02 -0.53 -5.74
N PRO A 138 0.93 -0.86 -7.05
CA PRO A 138 0.79 -2.22 -7.51
C PRO A 138 2.04 -3.04 -7.22
N VAL A 139 1.89 -4.34 -7.03
CA VAL A 139 3.00 -5.26 -6.68
C VAL A 139 4.09 -5.30 -7.75
N SER A 140 3.75 -5.05 -9.02
CA SER A 140 4.75 -4.93 -10.09
C SER A 140 5.77 -3.82 -9.83
N SER A 141 5.34 -2.65 -9.34
CA SER A 141 6.23 -1.56 -8.95
C SER A 141 7.08 -1.92 -7.72
N LEU A 142 6.50 -2.63 -6.75
CA LEU A 142 7.24 -3.12 -5.58
C LEU A 142 8.36 -4.09 -5.99
N ARG A 143 8.06 -5.06 -6.88
CA ARG A 143 9.07 -6.01 -7.39
C ARG A 143 10.23 -5.33 -8.10
N MET A 144 9.94 -4.29 -8.89
CA MET A 144 10.99 -3.55 -9.60
C MET A 144 11.95 -2.87 -8.62
N LEU A 145 11.41 -2.26 -7.57
CA LEU A 145 12.24 -1.61 -6.55
C LEU A 145 13.07 -2.63 -5.75
N MET A 146 12.50 -3.81 -5.45
CA MET A 146 13.23 -4.91 -4.80
C MET A 146 14.40 -5.44 -5.65
N GLN A 147 14.30 -5.37 -6.98
CA GLN A 147 15.36 -5.81 -7.90
C GLN A 147 16.47 -4.77 -8.08
N GLY A 148 16.45 -3.67 -7.34
CA GLY A 148 17.48 -2.64 -7.37
C GLY A 148 17.48 -1.79 -8.64
N LYS A 149 16.38 -1.73 -9.37
CA LYS A 149 16.19 -0.76 -10.45
C LYS A 149 15.84 0.60 -9.85
N ASN A 150 16.81 1.15 -9.11
CA ASN A 150 16.79 2.55 -8.70
C ASN A 150 17.24 3.39 -9.90
N GLU A 151 16.34 4.15 -10.50
CA GLU A 151 16.68 5.29 -11.35
C GLU A 151 16.47 6.58 -10.59
#